data_69d7b932abd97ca4c3ecb281db046f9b
#
_entry.id   69d7b932abd97ca4c3ecb281db046f9b
#
_cell.length_a   1.000
_cell.length_b   1.000
_cell.length_c   1.000
_cell.angle_alpha   90.00
_cell.angle_beta   90.00
_cell.angle_gamma   90.00
#
_symmetry.space_group_name_H-M   'P 1'
#
loop_
_entity.id
_entity.type
_entity.pdbx_description
1 polymer ?
#
loop_
_entity_poly.entity_id
_entity_poly.type
_entity_poly.pdbx_seq_one_letter_code
_entity_poly.pdbx_strand_id
1 'polypeptide(L)'
;MPKDSFPTAAEYQDAPTRYPALTLIDLSNEASAIQEQYKNIVLSQVNNSCLRMSVIEGGYPWHYHPHSDELFLVVEGSLSIELADGRVFKLGPRQSITIPANTVHRTSAATRTVNLCFEQVAAETVFIDRPPALHE
;
A
#
# COMPACT_ATOMS: atom_id res chain seq x y z
N MET A 1 7.11 4.58 15.96
CA MET A 1 7.37 3.26 15.38
C MET A 1 8.74 3.23 14.71
N PRO A 2 9.52 2.22 14.98
CA PRO A 2 10.84 2.13 14.34
C PRO A 2 10.72 2.01 12.82
N LYS A 3 11.67 2.64 12.12
CA LYS A 3 11.72 2.55 10.66
C LYS A 3 11.87 1.13 10.15
N ASP A 4 12.55 0.29 10.91
CA ASP A 4 12.79 -1.10 10.54
C ASP A 4 11.55 -1.98 10.62
N SER A 5 10.41 -1.44 11.12
CA SER A 5 9.16 -2.19 11.07
C SER A 5 8.51 -2.17 9.69
N PHE A 6 8.97 -1.31 8.78
CA PHE A 6 8.52 -1.31 7.39
C PHE A 6 9.46 -2.16 6.54
N PRO A 7 8.92 -2.82 5.49
CA PRO A 7 9.77 -3.55 4.57
C PRO A 7 10.70 -2.60 3.81
N THR A 8 11.88 -3.07 3.48
CA THR A 8 12.76 -2.36 2.55
C THR A 8 12.16 -2.41 1.14
N ALA A 9 12.69 -1.58 0.23
CA ALA A 9 12.26 -1.61 -1.17
C ALA A 9 12.45 -3.02 -1.77
N ALA A 10 13.56 -3.68 -1.48
CA ALA A 10 13.82 -5.03 -1.98
C ALA A 10 12.85 -6.05 -1.39
N GLU A 11 12.58 -5.97 -0.08
CA GLU A 11 11.62 -6.87 0.57
C GLU A 11 10.22 -6.68 0.01
N TYR A 12 9.83 -5.44 -0.26
CA TYR A 12 8.54 -5.15 -0.88
C TYR A 12 8.46 -5.74 -2.29
N GLN A 13 9.48 -5.50 -3.10
CA GLN A 13 9.53 -5.95 -4.48
C GLN A 13 9.55 -7.47 -4.58
N ASP A 14 10.28 -8.13 -3.69
CA ASP A 14 10.51 -9.57 -3.74
C ASP A 14 9.52 -10.38 -2.90
N ALA A 15 8.51 -9.75 -2.31
CA ALA A 15 7.53 -10.44 -1.48
C ALA A 15 6.84 -11.55 -2.28
N PRO A 16 6.81 -12.78 -1.75
CA PRO A 16 6.19 -13.88 -2.47
C PRO A 16 4.67 -13.79 -2.46
N THR A 17 4.05 -14.33 -3.50
CA THR A 17 2.59 -14.47 -3.54
C THR A 17 2.17 -15.57 -2.57
N ARG A 18 1.26 -15.24 -1.64
CA ARG A 18 0.87 -16.16 -0.59
C ARG A 18 0.05 -17.34 -1.10
N TYR A 19 -0.89 -17.07 -2.02
CA TYR A 19 -1.84 -18.08 -2.45
C TYR A 19 -1.77 -18.31 -3.96
N PRO A 20 -1.78 -19.57 -4.39
CA PRO A 20 -1.88 -19.88 -5.83
C PRO A 20 -3.30 -19.64 -6.35
N ALA A 21 -3.46 -19.72 -7.65
CA ALA A 21 -4.77 -19.68 -8.28
C ALA A 21 -5.70 -20.75 -7.71
N LEU A 22 -6.99 -20.54 -7.83
CA LEU A 22 -8.04 -21.46 -7.38
C LEU A 22 -8.06 -21.65 -5.85
N THR A 23 -7.51 -20.69 -5.12
CA THR A 23 -7.58 -20.67 -3.66
C THR A 23 -8.57 -19.59 -3.25
N LEU A 24 -9.55 -19.97 -2.43
CA LEU A 24 -10.48 -19.00 -1.84
C LEU A 24 -9.77 -18.22 -0.75
N ILE A 25 -9.80 -16.90 -0.84
CA ILE A 25 -9.16 -16.02 0.13
C ILE A 25 -10.24 -15.26 0.88
N ASP A 26 -10.24 -15.36 2.21
CA ASP A 26 -11.18 -14.61 3.04
C ASP A 26 -10.41 -13.44 3.67
N LEU A 27 -10.72 -12.22 3.23
CA LEU A 27 -9.99 -11.03 3.67
C LEU A 27 -10.15 -10.78 5.17
N SER A 28 -11.31 -11.07 5.73
CA SER A 28 -11.52 -10.90 7.17
C SER A 28 -10.61 -11.80 7.98
N ASN A 29 -10.45 -13.06 7.55
CA ASN A 29 -9.55 -13.99 8.22
C ASN A 29 -8.09 -13.53 8.07
N GLU A 30 -7.69 -13.10 6.87
CA GLU A 30 -6.33 -12.62 6.64
C GLU A 30 -6.04 -11.42 7.54
N ALA A 31 -6.95 -10.45 7.58
CA ALA A 31 -6.75 -9.23 8.37
C ALA A 31 -6.72 -9.52 9.87
N SER A 32 -7.59 -10.41 10.36
CA SER A 32 -7.67 -10.70 11.79
C SER A 32 -6.45 -11.46 12.29
N ALA A 33 -5.71 -12.12 11.42
CA ALA A 33 -4.48 -12.82 11.80
C ALA A 33 -3.30 -11.87 11.96
N ILE A 34 -3.41 -10.61 11.51
CA ILE A 34 -2.33 -9.62 11.56
C ILE A 34 -2.48 -8.79 12.81
N GLN A 35 -1.43 -8.76 13.64
CA GLN A 35 -1.41 -7.99 14.88
C GLN A 35 -0.45 -6.81 14.82
N GLU A 36 0.41 -6.76 13.82
CA GLU A 36 1.37 -5.66 13.64
C GLU A 36 0.63 -4.36 13.29
N GLN A 37 1.24 -3.22 13.62
CA GLN A 37 0.72 -1.92 13.22
C GLN A 37 0.83 -1.71 11.70
N TYR A 38 1.80 -2.37 11.08
CA TYR A 38 1.93 -2.36 9.63
C TYR A 38 2.30 -3.76 9.13
N LYS A 39 1.54 -4.24 8.15
CA LYS A 39 1.87 -5.47 7.43
C LYS A 39 1.32 -5.36 6.03
N ASN A 40 2.14 -5.72 5.04
CA ASN A 40 1.74 -5.77 3.64
C ASN A 40 2.02 -7.17 3.12
N ILE A 41 1.03 -7.83 2.56
CA ILE A 41 1.18 -9.17 2.01
C ILE A 41 0.65 -9.23 0.58
N VAL A 42 1.34 -9.97 -0.27
CA VAL A 42 0.87 -10.26 -1.63
C VAL A 42 -0.04 -11.47 -1.53
N LEU A 43 -1.34 -11.27 -1.68
CA LEU A 43 -2.31 -12.34 -1.54
C LEU A 43 -2.37 -13.23 -2.78
N SER A 44 -2.45 -12.61 -3.96
CA SER A 44 -2.67 -13.34 -5.21
C SER A 44 -2.12 -12.54 -6.38
N GLN A 45 -2.02 -13.20 -7.52
CA GLN A 45 -1.50 -12.62 -8.75
C GLN A 45 -2.53 -12.81 -9.86
N VAL A 46 -2.72 -11.75 -10.64
CA VAL A 46 -3.58 -11.77 -11.82
C VAL A 46 -2.75 -11.25 -12.98
N ASN A 47 -2.39 -12.14 -13.91
CA ASN A 47 -1.51 -11.79 -15.03
C ASN A 47 -0.21 -11.14 -14.50
N ASN A 48 0.10 -9.93 -14.94
CA ASN A 48 1.28 -9.18 -14.51
C ASN A 48 1.01 -8.28 -13.31
N SER A 49 -0.16 -8.39 -12.71
CA SER A 49 -0.56 -7.59 -11.55
C SER A 49 -0.76 -8.46 -10.33
N CYS A 50 -0.72 -7.84 -9.16
CA CYS A 50 -0.98 -8.57 -7.93
C CYS A 50 -1.95 -7.82 -7.05
N LEU A 51 -2.61 -8.58 -6.18
CA LEU A 51 -3.46 -8.05 -5.13
C LEU A 51 -2.66 -8.10 -3.83
N ARG A 52 -2.41 -6.93 -3.26
CA ARG A 52 -1.83 -6.81 -1.93
C ARG A 52 -2.90 -6.42 -0.93
N MET A 53 -2.72 -6.89 0.30
CA MET A 53 -3.50 -6.41 1.42
C MET A 53 -2.53 -5.79 2.42
N SER A 54 -2.83 -4.57 2.87
CA SER A 54 -2.08 -3.97 3.96
C SER A 54 -2.99 -3.68 5.14
N VAL A 55 -2.43 -3.88 6.33
CA VAL A 55 -3.01 -3.42 7.58
C VAL A 55 -2.10 -2.32 8.06
N ILE A 56 -2.67 -1.17 8.37
CA ILE A 56 -1.88 0.00 8.76
C ILE A 56 -2.59 0.78 9.87
N GLU A 57 -1.81 1.20 10.83
CA GLU A 57 -2.19 2.19 11.83
C GLU A 57 -0.96 3.07 12.05
N GLY A 58 -1.07 4.36 11.75
CA GLY A 58 0.06 5.28 11.73
C GLY A 58 0.45 5.64 10.30
N GLY A 59 1.66 6.13 10.10
CA GLY A 59 2.12 6.61 8.80
C GLY A 59 3.00 5.63 8.06
N TYR A 60 2.99 5.74 6.75
CA TYR A 60 3.89 5.03 5.86
C TYR A 60 4.69 6.09 5.07
N PRO A 61 6.00 5.87 4.85
CA PRO A 61 6.88 6.92 4.34
C PRO A 61 6.57 7.41 2.93
N TRP A 62 7.07 8.61 2.61
CA TRP A 62 7.03 9.13 1.25
C TRP A 62 7.74 8.19 0.30
N HIS A 63 7.08 7.89 -0.84
CA HIS A 63 7.64 7.00 -1.85
C HIS A 63 6.93 7.18 -3.18
N TYR A 64 7.45 6.54 -4.22
CA TYR A 64 6.78 6.43 -5.50
C TYR A 64 7.15 5.11 -6.17
N HIS A 65 6.35 4.72 -7.15
CA HIS A 65 6.57 3.54 -7.96
C HIS A 65 6.85 4.00 -9.40
N PRO A 66 8.08 3.87 -9.90
CA PRO A 66 8.44 4.46 -11.21
C PRO A 66 7.70 3.86 -12.40
N HIS A 67 7.31 2.59 -12.29
CA HIS A 67 6.81 1.84 -13.44
C HIS A 67 5.45 1.20 -13.21
N SER A 68 4.76 1.55 -12.15
CA SER A 68 3.46 0.94 -11.85
C SER A 68 2.49 1.96 -11.29
N ASP A 69 1.28 1.97 -11.87
CA ASP A 69 0.15 2.58 -11.18
C ASP A 69 -0.19 1.74 -9.96
N GLU A 70 -0.83 2.35 -8.98
CA GLU A 70 -1.27 1.64 -7.78
C GLU A 70 -2.70 2.05 -7.45
N LEU A 71 -3.62 1.07 -7.41
CA LEU A 71 -4.99 1.32 -6.98
C LEU A 71 -5.11 0.97 -5.51
N PHE A 72 -5.67 1.88 -4.73
CA PHE A 72 -6.01 1.67 -3.33
C PHE A 72 -7.52 1.48 -3.20
N LEU A 73 -7.93 0.49 -2.41
CA LEU A 73 -9.33 0.23 -2.09
C LEU A 73 -9.43 -0.09 -0.60
N VAL A 74 -10.08 0.77 0.16
CA VAL A 74 -10.23 0.55 1.60
C VAL A 74 -11.34 -0.46 1.85
N VAL A 75 -11.06 -1.45 2.69
CA VAL A 75 -12.02 -2.46 3.12
C VAL A 75 -12.61 -2.10 4.47
N GLU A 76 -11.75 -1.65 5.40
CA GLU A 76 -12.14 -1.36 6.77
C GLU A 76 -11.28 -0.20 7.28
N GLY A 77 -11.90 0.74 7.98
CA GLY A 77 -11.19 1.89 8.52
C GLY A 77 -11.20 3.10 7.59
N SER A 78 -10.15 3.89 7.64
CA SER A 78 -10.02 5.10 6.83
C SER A 78 -8.55 5.36 6.51
N LEU A 79 -8.26 5.57 5.25
CA LEU A 79 -6.90 5.80 4.77
C LEU A 79 -6.78 7.20 4.21
N SER A 80 -5.74 7.93 4.63
CA SER A 80 -5.37 9.21 4.01
C SER A 80 -4.19 8.99 3.09
N ILE A 81 -4.28 9.51 1.87
CA ILE A 81 -3.18 9.49 0.90
C ILE A 81 -2.85 10.94 0.59
N GLU A 82 -1.62 11.32 0.89
CA GLU A 82 -1.14 12.67 0.65
C GLU A 82 -0.16 12.65 -0.51
N LEU A 83 -0.36 13.56 -1.48
CA LEU A 83 0.53 13.70 -2.62
C LEU A 83 1.56 14.80 -2.34
N ALA A 84 2.68 14.75 -3.05
CA ALA A 84 3.73 15.76 -2.92
C ALA A 84 3.25 17.19 -3.23
N ASP A 85 2.22 17.33 -4.06
CA ASP A 85 1.65 18.65 -4.40
C ASP A 85 0.70 19.19 -3.34
N GLY A 86 0.51 18.48 -2.23
CA GLY A 86 -0.31 18.92 -1.11
C GLY A 86 -1.75 18.40 -1.13
N ARG A 87 -2.19 17.77 -2.22
CA ARG A 87 -3.53 17.19 -2.22
C ARG A 87 -3.60 16.00 -1.27
N VAL A 88 -4.73 15.88 -0.59
CA VAL A 88 -4.97 14.77 0.35
C VAL A 88 -6.30 14.13 -0.01
N PHE A 89 -6.27 12.80 -0.15
CA PHE A 89 -7.47 12.01 -0.41
C PHE A 89 -7.74 11.13 0.80
N LYS A 90 -8.98 11.17 1.31
CA LYS A 90 -9.39 10.32 2.43
C LYS A 90 -10.39 9.30 1.91
N LEU A 91 -10.05 8.02 2.10
CA LEU A 91 -10.86 6.91 1.63
C LEU A 91 -11.47 6.19 2.82
N GLY A 92 -12.78 6.02 2.80
CA GLY A 92 -13.49 5.12 3.70
C GLY A 92 -13.76 3.78 3.01
N PRO A 93 -14.46 2.86 3.71
CA PRO A 93 -14.73 1.53 3.16
C PRO A 93 -15.43 1.59 1.80
N ARG A 94 -14.96 0.77 0.88
CA ARG A 94 -15.46 0.63 -0.49
C ARG A 94 -15.17 1.84 -1.38
N GLN A 95 -14.28 2.71 -0.96
CA GLN A 95 -13.79 3.80 -1.80
C GLN A 95 -12.41 3.46 -2.33
N SER A 96 -12.14 3.87 -3.57
CA SER A 96 -10.87 3.58 -4.23
C SER A 96 -10.35 4.79 -4.97
N ILE A 97 -9.03 4.79 -5.18
CA ILE A 97 -8.34 5.78 -6.00
C ILE A 97 -7.15 5.11 -6.66
N THR A 98 -6.84 5.52 -7.88
CA THR A 98 -5.62 5.08 -8.57
C THR A 98 -4.60 6.18 -8.51
N ILE A 99 -3.42 5.84 -8.00
CA ILE A 99 -2.26 6.73 -7.97
C ILE A 99 -1.38 6.36 -9.15
N PRO A 100 -1.17 7.28 -10.11
CA PRO A 100 -0.36 6.96 -11.28
C PRO A 100 1.11 6.70 -10.94
N ALA A 101 1.79 5.98 -11.81
CA ALA A 101 3.23 5.79 -11.71
C ALA A 101 3.96 7.13 -11.55
N ASN A 102 5.09 7.13 -10.87
CA ASN A 102 5.91 8.30 -10.61
C ASN A 102 5.29 9.39 -9.73
N THR A 103 4.17 9.10 -9.07
CA THR A 103 3.53 10.06 -8.18
C THR A 103 4.04 9.85 -6.76
N VAL A 104 4.74 10.84 -6.23
CA VAL A 104 5.25 10.80 -4.87
C VAL A 104 4.10 10.97 -3.89
N HIS A 105 3.95 10.03 -2.98
CA HIS A 105 2.85 10.02 -2.02
C HIS A 105 3.24 9.33 -0.72
N ARG A 106 2.43 9.55 0.30
CA ARG A 106 2.50 8.79 1.55
C ARG A 106 1.10 8.49 2.04
N THR A 107 0.99 7.46 2.86
CA THR A 107 -0.29 7.06 3.42
C THR A 107 -0.26 7.12 4.94
N SER A 108 -1.43 7.29 5.54
CA SER A 108 -1.55 7.27 7.00
C SER A 108 -2.96 6.85 7.38
N ALA A 109 -3.07 6.28 8.57
CA ALA A 109 -4.35 5.89 9.13
C ALA A 109 -4.35 6.20 10.63
N ALA A 110 -5.36 6.95 11.08
CA ALA A 110 -5.47 7.30 12.50
C ALA A 110 -5.91 6.09 13.35
N THR A 111 -6.64 5.17 12.73
CA THR A 111 -7.08 3.92 13.37
C THR A 111 -6.69 2.75 12.47
N ARG A 112 -6.74 1.54 13.01
CA ARG A 112 -6.41 0.35 12.25
C ARG A 112 -7.24 0.29 10.96
N THR A 113 -6.58 0.19 9.84
CA THR A 113 -7.20 0.23 8.52
C THR A 113 -6.73 -0.95 7.70
N VAL A 114 -7.66 -1.60 7.01
CA VAL A 114 -7.38 -2.68 6.07
C VAL A 114 -7.63 -2.16 4.67
N ASN A 115 -6.63 -2.26 3.83
CA ASN A 115 -6.62 -1.68 2.51
C ASN A 115 -6.09 -2.69 1.50
N LEU A 116 -6.69 -2.71 0.32
CA LEU A 116 -6.21 -3.52 -0.80
C LEU A 116 -5.47 -2.61 -1.78
N CYS A 117 -4.41 -3.14 -2.37
CA CYS A 117 -3.69 -2.47 -3.45
C CYS A 117 -3.58 -3.40 -4.65
N PHE A 118 -3.77 -2.83 -5.84
CA PHE A 118 -3.48 -3.51 -7.11
C PHE A 118 -2.36 -2.76 -7.79
N GLU A 119 -1.34 -3.50 -8.22
CA GLU A 119 -0.17 -2.94 -8.89
C GLU A 119 0.54 -4.04 -9.66
N GLN A 120 1.56 -3.68 -10.43
CA GLN A 120 2.37 -4.70 -11.10
C GLN A 120 3.06 -5.61 -10.09
N VAL A 121 3.20 -6.87 -10.45
CA VAL A 121 4.02 -7.82 -9.68
C VAL A 121 5.45 -7.28 -9.62
N ALA A 122 6.07 -7.39 -8.45
CA ALA A 122 7.44 -6.92 -8.22
C ALA A 122 7.60 -5.43 -8.56
N ALA A 123 6.61 -4.61 -8.21
CA ALA A 123 6.68 -3.17 -8.43
C ALA A 123 7.85 -2.57 -7.68
N GLU A 124 8.66 -1.81 -8.40
CA GLU A 124 9.77 -1.08 -7.78
C GLU A 124 9.23 0.02 -6.88
N THR A 125 9.84 0.20 -5.72
CA THR A 125 9.48 1.26 -4.77
C THR A 125 10.71 2.08 -4.46
N VAL A 126 10.58 3.40 -4.60
CA VAL A 126 11.66 4.33 -4.26
C VAL A 126 11.20 5.17 -3.07
N PHE A 127 11.85 5.00 -1.94
CA PHE A 127 11.57 5.79 -0.75
C PHE A 127 12.36 7.09 -0.79
N ILE A 128 11.73 8.17 -0.31
CA ILE A 128 12.39 9.47 -0.19
C ILE A 128 12.11 10.03 1.20
N ASP A 129 13.02 10.89 1.70
CA ASP A 129 12.86 11.45 3.04
C ASP A 129 11.72 12.45 3.11
N ARG A 130 11.54 13.23 2.05
CA ARG A 130 10.46 14.21 1.94
C ARG A 130 10.26 14.53 0.46
N PRO A 131 9.06 14.99 0.08
CA PRO A 131 8.82 15.34 -1.30
C PRO A 131 9.61 16.58 -1.70
N PRO A 132 9.96 16.70 -3.00
CA PRO A 132 10.57 17.94 -3.47
C PRO A 132 9.60 19.10 -3.30
N ALA A 133 10.14 20.28 -2.98
CA ALA A 133 9.31 21.46 -2.86
C ALA A 133 8.83 21.90 -4.23
N LEU A 134 7.55 22.33 -4.30
CA LEU A 134 6.94 22.68 -5.59
C LEU A 134 7.42 24.01 -6.15
N HIS A 135 8.03 24.86 -5.34
CA HIS A 135 8.35 26.24 -5.70
C HIS A 135 9.83 26.60 -5.48
N GLU A 136 10.68 25.64 -5.56
CA GLU A 136 12.12 25.90 -5.46
C GLU A 136 12.77 25.98 -6.83
#